data_6f00fa8efd4f32ee939c5849aae4f335
#
_entry.id   6f00fa8efd4f32ee939c5849aae4f335
#
_cell.length_a   1.000
_cell.length_b   1.000
_cell.length_c   1.000
_cell.angle_alpha   90.00
_cell.angle_beta   90.00
_cell.angle_gamma   90.00
#
_symmetry.space_group_name_H-M   'P 1'
#
loop_
_entity.id
_entity.type
_entity.pdbx_description
1 polymer ?
#
loop_
_entity_poly.entity_id
_entity_poly.type
_entity_poly.pdbx_seq_one_letter_code
_entity_poly.pdbx_strand_id
1 'polypeptide(L)'
;MRAIAGFKAYDLRGRIPDELNEDVAYRVGRGYAQFLSPRRVVVGRDIRLSSLSLTDALCRGLTDSGVDVDDIGVCGTEGVYFATFDGGYDGGIMVTASHNPSDYNGMKFVREGARPISGDNGLQEIRGFAERGEFPAPARLGVRRRADISAAYVAHLLTYVEPPKLRPLKIVVNAGNGGAGLVIDQLEAHLPFQFVKLHHEPDGRFPNGIPNPMIEANRASTSAAIRAANADFGVAWDGDFDRCFLFDERGAFIEGYYIVGLLASVLLRGVAGGKVVHDPRLTWNTIEVVEACGGVPVLSKSGHAFIKQRMREVDGVYGGEMSAHHYFRRFGYCDSGMIPWLIVAELLSETTAPLSTLVGERMRLFPVSGELNYRVPDAKAAIAAIEARYGGAALAVDRTDGVSFEFADWRFNLRSSNTEPLLRLNVEARASEVLMRAKCAELLALLKTQGAVAADH
;
A
#
# COMPACT_ATOMS: atom_id res chain seq x y z
N MET A 1 -3.36 -13.62 31.64
CA MET A 1 -3.06 -12.96 30.36
C MET A 1 -4.25 -13.13 29.42
N ARG A 2 -4.75 -12.06 28.84
CA ARG A 2 -5.83 -12.12 27.83
C ARG A 2 -5.16 -12.01 26.46
N ALA A 3 -5.19 -13.10 25.69
CA ALA A 3 -4.60 -13.13 24.34
C ALA A 3 -5.28 -12.10 23.42
N ILE A 4 -4.49 -11.41 22.61
CA ILE A 4 -4.97 -10.46 21.59
C ILE A 4 -4.71 -11.09 20.21
N ALA A 5 -5.79 -11.52 19.55
CA ALA A 5 -5.71 -12.32 18.32
C ALA A 5 -5.31 -11.52 17.08
N GLY A 6 -5.52 -10.21 17.06
CA GLY A 6 -5.42 -9.38 15.86
C GLY A 6 -4.02 -9.00 15.38
N PHE A 7 -2.95 -9.31 16.10
CA PHE A 7 -1.58 -9.01 15.66
C PHE A 7 -1.16 -9.89 14.47
N LYS A 8 -0.83 -9.24 13.35
CA LYS A 8 -0.40 -9.86 12.10
C LYS A 8 1.11 -9.63 11.89
N ALA A 9 1.59 -9.81 10.65
CA ALA A 9 3.02 -9.66 10.33
C ALA A 9 3.52 -8.21 10.51
N TYR A 10 2.69 -7.19 10.24
CA TYR A 10 3.14 -5.78 10.29
C TYR A 10 2.12 -4.79 10.87
N ASP A 11 1.00 -5.26 11.36
CA ASP A 11 -0.05 -4.43 11.93
C ASP A 11 -0.92 -5.22 12.91
N LEU A 12 -1.83 -4.51 13.56
CA LEU A 12 -2.94 -5.08 14.31
C LEU A 12 -4.20 -4.96 13.46
N ARG A 13 -4.94 -6.05 13.25
CA ARG A 13 -6.26 -6.06 12.62
C ARG A 13 -7.17 -7.04 13.31
N GLY A 14 -8.39 -6.61 13.62
CA GLY A 14 -9.37 -7.46 14.28
C GLY A 14 -10.80 -7.03 14.00
N ARG A 15 -11.71 -7.98 14.15
CA ARG A 15 -13.13 -7.74 14.07
C ARG A 15 -13.63 -6.99 15.30
N ILE A 16 -14.48 -6.00 15.07
CA ILE A 16 -15.10 -5.20 16.13
C ILE A 16 -16.43 -5.84 16.56
N PRO A 17 -16.72 -5.96 17.84
CA PRO A 17 -15.89 -5.62 19.01
C PRO A 17 -15.07 -6.81 19.55
N ASP A 18 -15.19 -7.99 18.95
CA ASP A 18 -14.79 -9.27 19.54
C ASP A 18 -13.27 -9.43 19.66
N GLU A 19 -12.54 -9.05 18.61
CA GLU A 19 -11.08 -9.19 18.53
C GLU A 19 -10.35 -7.86 18.82
N LEU A 20 -10.99 -6.72 18.49
CA LEU A 20 -10.48 -5.38 18.75
C LEU A 20 -11.60 -4.50 19.30
N ASN A 21 -11.32 -3.85 20.43
CA ASN A 21 -12.23 -2.95 21.13
C ASN A 21 -11.42 -1.91 21.91
N GLU A 22 -12.11 -1.04 22.65
CA GLU A 22 -11.49 0.05 23.43
C GLU A 22 -10.53 -0.45 24.51
N ASP A 23 -10.79 -1.59 25.17
CA ASP A 23 -9.86 -2.17 26.15
C ASP A 23 -8.57 -2.61 25.48
N VAL A 24 -8.68 -3.30 24.33
CA VAL A 24 -7.50 -3.71 23.54
C VAL A 24 -6.74 -2.48 23.06
N ALA A 25 -7.42 -1.46 22.51
CA ALA A 25 -6.79 -0.23 22.04
C ALA A 25 -6.04 0.51 23.15
N TYR A 26 -6.64 0.62 24.34
CA TYR A 26 -5.98 1.20 25.52
C TYR A 26 -4.71 0.43 25.90
N ARG A 27 -4.80 -0.88 25.99
CA ARG A 27 -3.66 -1.76 26.35
C ARG A 27 -2.56 -1.73 25.29
N VAL A 28 -2.92 -1.63 24.02
CA VAL A 28 -1.96 -1.46 22.92
C VAL A 28 -1.24 -0.12 23.04
N GLY A 29 -1.94 0.97 23.38
CA GLY A 29 -1.33 2.27 23.65
C GLY A 29 -0.30 2.20 24.78
N ARG A 30 -0.65 1.51 25.90
CA ARG A 30 0.26 1.26 27.02
C ARG A 30 1.46 0.41 26.61
N GLY A 31 1.22 -0.66 25.83
CA GLY A 31 2.27 -1.54 25.31
C GLY A 31 3.23 -0.85 24.36
N TYR A 32 2.71 -0.02 23.44
CA TYR A 32 3.53 0.78 22.55
C TYR A 32 4.41 1.79 23.32
N ALA A 33 3.83 2.48 24.31
CA ALA A 33 4.57 3.39 25.16
C ALA A 33 5.69 2.68 25.93
N GLN A 34 5.43 1.47 26.45
CA GLN A 34 6.42 0.68 27.17
C GLN A 34 7.54 0.16 26.26
N PHE A 35 7.20 -0.22 25.02
CA PHE A 35 8.18 -0.69 24.05
C PHE A 35 9.11 0.43 23.56
N LEU A 36 8.53 1.55 23.15
CA LEU A 36 9.29 2.62 22.47
C LEU A 36 9.84 3.66 23.45
N SER A 37 9.22 3.80 24.64
CA SER A 37 9.51 4.87 25.61
C SER A 37 9.52 6.28 25.00
N PRO A 38 8.52 6.64 24.18
CA PRO A 38 8.51 7.90 23.46
C PRO A 38 8.10 9.04 24.39
N ARG A 39 8.55 10.25 24.11
CA ARG A 39 8.09 11.47 24.78
C ARG A 39 6.84 12.02 24.11
N ARG A 40 6.79 12.00 22.78
CA ARG A 40 5.71 12.60 21.98
C ARG A 40 5.46 11.78 20.73
N VAL A 41 4.19 11.46 20.48
CA VAL A 41 3.76 10.69 19.30
C VAL A 41 2.60 11.37 18.58
N VAL A 42 2.46 11.07 17.29
CA VAL A 42 1.30 11.48 16.50
C VAL A 42 0.32 10.31 16.38
N VAL A 43 -0.98 10.61 16.47
CA VAL A 43 -2.06 9.63 16.26
C VAL A 43 -3.03 10.17 15.22
N GLY A 44 -3.35 9.36 14.23
CA GLY A 44 -4.36 9.64 13.23
C GLY A 44 -5.35 8.48 13.09
N ARG A 45 -6.46 8.72 12.43
CA ARG A 45 -7.48 7.68 12.17
C ARG A 45 -8.10 7.81 10.80
N ASP A 46 -8.58 6.69 10.28
CA ASP A 46 -9.44 6.66 9.10
C ASP A 46 -10.91 7.03 9.43
N ILE A 47 -11.76 6.89 8.43
CA ILE A 47 -13.17 7.32 8.49
C ILE A 47 -14.10 6.24 9.08
N ARG A 48 -13.62 5.05 9.45
CA ARG A 48 -14.45 3.95 9.97
C ARG A 48 -15.19 4.36 11.24
N LEU A 49 -16.40 3.86 11.41
CA LEU A 49 -17.27 4.25 12.53
C LEU A 49 -16.64 3.95 13.90
N SER A 50 -15.86 2.89 14.01
CA SER A 50 -15.16 2.49 15.25
C SER A 50 -13.83 3.24 15.46
N SER A 51 -13.32 3.98 14.46
CA SER A 51 -11.97 4.58 14.56
C SER A 51 -11.88 5.65 15.63
N LEU A 52 -12.95 6.43 15.86
CA LEU A 52 -12.94 7.47 16.88
C LEU A 52 -12.82 6.89 18.29
N SER A 53 -13.67 5.91 18.66
CA SER A 53 -13.64 5.32 20.01
C SER A 53 -12.35 4.56 20.30
N LEU A 54 -11.81 3.87 19.30
CA LEU A 54 -10.51 3.20 19.40
C LEU A 54 -9.36 4.20 19.55
N THR A 55 -9.39 5.31 18.80
CA THR A 55 -8.38 6.38 18.93
C THR A 55 -8.42 7.01 20.30
N ASP A 56 -9.61 7.28 20.85
CA ASP A 56 -9.76 7.84 22.18
C ASP A 56 -9.20 6.91 23.27
N ALA A 57 -9.44 5.61 23.17
CA ALA A 57 -8.90 4.61 24.07
C ALA A 57 -7.38 4.47 23.94
N LEU A 58 -6.87 4.42 22.71
CA LEU A 58 -5.43 4.38 22.40
C LEU A 58 -4.71 5.60 23.00
N CYS A 59 -5.24 6.80 22.75
CA CYS A 59 -4.66 8.05 23.27
C CYS A 59 -4.64 8.07 24.81
N ARG A 60 -5.72 7.58 25.48
CA ARG A 60 -5.69 7.41 26.93
C ARG A 60 -4.58 6.47 27.38
N GLY A 61 -4.42 5.32 26.72
CA GLY A 61 -3.32 4.39 27.02
C GLY A 61 -1.94 5.04 26.91
N LEU A 62 -1.72 5.85 25.89
CA LEU A 62 -0.48 6.61 25.69
C LEU A 62 -0.30 7.68 26.77
N THR A 63 -1.31 8.50 27.04
CA THR A 63 -1.21 9.58 28.03
C THR A 63 -1.09 9.05 29.46
N ASP A 64 -1.77 7.95 29.78
CA ASP A 64 -1.61 7.24 31.07
C ASP A 64 -0.23 6.58 31.23
N SER A 65 0.54 6.50 30.15
CA SER A 65 1.95 6.07 30.16
C SER A 65 2.94 7.25 30.19
N GLY A 66 2.46 8.50 30.28
CA GLY A 66 3.29 9.69 30.31
C GLY A 66 3.68 10.26 28.94
N VAL A 67 3.12 9.74 27.85
CA VAL A 67 3.41 10.13 26.46
C VAL A 67 2.51 11.29 26.05
N ASP A 68 3.08 12.35 25.51
CA ASP A 68 2.31 13.43 24.88
C ASP A 68 1.82 12.96 23.51
N VAL A 69 0.55 13.24 23.19
CA VAL A 69 -0.10 12.81 21.95
C VAL A 69 -0.61 14.00 21.18
N ASP A 70 -0.17 14.12 19.93
CA ASP A 70 -0.78 15.03 18.96
C ASP A 70 -1.74 14.25 18.07
N ASP A 71 -3.03 14.51 18.24
CA ASP A 71 -4.11 13.90 17.48
C ASP A 71 -4.37 14.74 16.22
N ILE A 72 -4.02 14.19 15.05
CA ILE A 72 -4.22 14.83 13.74
C ILE A 72 -5.60 14.59 13.15
N GLY A 73 -6.46 13.85 13.86
CA GLY A 73 -7.83 13.62 13.43
C GLY A 73 -7.97 12.60 12.31
N VAL A 74 -8.93 12.84 11.41
CA VAL A 74 -9.17 11.99 10.24
C VAL A 74 -8.12 12.28 9.18
N CYS A 75 -7.40 11.24 8.76
CA CYS A 75 -6.35 11.31 7.74
C CYS A 75 -6.18 9.95 7.06
N GLY A 76 -5.29 9.86 6.09
CA GLY A 76 -4.78 8.58 5.60
C GLY A 76 -3.56 8.10 6.35
N THR A 77 -3.18 6.87 6.09
CA THR A 77 -1.98 6.27 6.65
C THR A 77 -0.74 7.13 6.38
N GLU A 78 -0.63 7.68 5.18
CA GLU A 78 0.47 8.55 4.78
C GLU A 78 0.52 9.88 5.54
N GLY A 79 -0.62 10.38 6.06
CA GLY A 79 -0.66 11.58 6.91
C GLY A 79 0.07 11.37 8.24
N VAL A 80 -0.08 10.18 8.85
CA VAL A 80 0.68 9.81 10.06
C VAL A 80 2.17 9.67 9.75
N TYR A 81 2.54 9.09 8.59
CA TYR A 81 3.93 9.00 8.18
C TYR A 81 4.54 10.38 8.00
N PHE A 82 3.87 11.25 7.23
CA PHE A 82 4.31 12.62 7.00
C PHE A 82 4.52 13.35 8.33
N ALA A 83 3.50 13.38 9.19
CA ALA A 83 3.63 14.03 10.48
C ALA A 83 4.82 13.48 11.27
N THR A 84 5.01 12.14 11.29
CA THR A 84 6.07 11.51 12.08
C THR A 84 7.46 11.95 11.65
N PHE A 85 7.76 12.00 10.35
CA PHE A 85 9.11 12.37 9.90
C PHE A 85 9.31 13.89 9.81
N ASP A 86 8.28 14.66 9.43
CA ASP A 86 8.34 16.11 9.29
C ASP A 86 8.29 16.83 10.65
N GLY A 87 7.39 16.38 11.53
CA GLY A 87 7.18 16.96 12.86
C GLY A 87 8.15 16.50 13.94
N GLY A 88 9.10 15.61 13.63
CA GLY A 88 10.11 15.12 14.57
C GLY A 88 9.52 14.35 15.74
N TYR A 89 8.43 13.60 15.55
CA TYR A 89 7.85 12.76 16.57
C TYR A 89 8.69 11.49 16.80
N ASP A 90 8.69 11.00 18.04
CA ASP A 90 9.36 9.74 18.41
C ASP A 90 8.66 8.52 17.79
N GLY A 91 7.42 8.68 17.30
CA GLY A 91 6.66 7.66 16.59
C GLY A 91 5.27 8.12 16.20
N GLY A 92 4.52 7.22 15.54
CA GLY A 92 3.16 7.49 15.09
C GLY A 92 2.30 6.23 15.04
N ILE A 93 0.99 6.41 15.21
CA ILE A 93 0.02 5.32 15.14
C ILE A 93 -1.15 5.74 14.26
N MET A 94 -1.45 4.96 13.25
CA MET A 94 -2.64 5.10 12.42
C MET A 94 -3.69 4.07 12.80
N VAL A 95 -4.89 4.54 13.17
CA VAL A 95 -6.04 3.67 13.46
C VAL A 95 -6.80 3.45 12.16
N THR A 96 -6.68 2.25 11.59
CA THR A 96 -7.26 1.88 10.28
C THR A 96 -7.28 0.38 10.07
N ALA A 97 -8.18 -0.09 9.23
CA ALA A 97 -8.13 -1.43 8.65
C ALA A 97 -8.07 -1.39 7.11
N SER A 98 -7.66 -0.25 6.50
CA SER A 98 -7.47 -0.10 5.05
C SER A 98 -8.72 -0.58 4.26
N HIS A 99 -8.58 -1.62 3.49
CA HIS A 99 -9.62 -2.23 2.65
C HIS A 99 -10.30 -3.47 3.26
N ASN A 100 -10.16 -3.72 4.57
CA ASN A 100 -10.90 -4.79 5.24
C ASN A 100 -12.40 -4.46 5.31
N PRO A 101 -13.29 -5.44 5.51
CA PRO A 101 -14.72 -5.23 5.74
C PRO A 101 -15.01 -4.17 6.81
N SER A 102 -16.22 -3.59 6.78
CA SER A 102 -16.59 -2.47 7.65
C SER A 102 -16.63 -2.83 9.13
N ASP A 103 -16.79 -4.11 9.48
CA ASP A 103 -16.75 -4.66 10.83
C ASP A 103 -15.33 -4.92 11.37
N TYR A 104 -14.30 -4.54 10.60
CA TYR A 104 -12.89 -4.59 11.03
C TYR A 104 -12.35 -3.21 11.36
N ASN A 105 -11.35 -3.19 12.26
CA ASN A 105 -10.45 -2.06 12.44
C ASN A 105 -9.03 -2.56 12.79
N GLY A 106 -8.08 -1.64 12.96
CA GLY A 106 -6.71 -2.02 13.23
C GLY A 106 -5.82 -0.83 13.56
N MET A 107 -4.52 -1.10 13.64
CA MET A 107 -3.51 -0.07 13.92
C MET A 107 -2.23 -0.39 13.16
N LYS A 108 -1.67 0.61 12.47
CA LYS A 108 -0.32 0.60 11.90
C LYS A 108 0.58 1.45 12.78
N PHE A 109 1.81 0.97 13.02
CA PHE A 109 2.74 1.58 13.98
C PHE A 109 4.05 1.97 13.29
N VAL A 110 4.55 3.15 13.62
CA VAL A 110 5.88 3.59 13.21
C VAL A 110 6.63 4.18 14.41
N ARG A 111 7.97 4.13 14.34
CA ARG A 111 8.86 4.86 15.23
C ARG A 111 9.40 6.12 14.55
N GLU A 112 10.34 6.81 15.16
CA GLU A 112 10.96 8.04 14.64
C GLU A 112 11.36 7.88 13.16
N GLY A 113 11.22 8.96 12.37
CA GLY A 113 11.46 8.95 10.93
C GLY A 113 10.49 8.08 10.14
N ALA A 114 9.30 7.82 10.70
CA ALA A 114 8.26 6.94 10.13
C ALA A 114 8.78 5.52 9.78
N ARG A 115 9.75 5.00 10.52
CA ARG A 115 10.23 3.62 10.36
C ARG A 115 9.18 2.63 10.87
N PRO A 116 8.78 1.64 10.06
CA PRO A 116 7.72 0.72 10.43
C PRO A 116 8.08 -0.13 11.66
N ILE A 117 7.09 -0.44 12.49
CA ILE A 117 7.16 -1.46 13.53
C ILE A 117 6.39 -2.69 13.02
N SER A 118 7.11 -3.80 12.86
CA SER A 118 6.60 -5.08 12.34
C SER A 118 6.84 -6.22 13.31
N GLY A 119 6.39 -7.41 12.96
CA GLY A 119 6.59 -8.63 13.76
C GLY A 119 8.03 -8.91 14.14
N ASP A 120 8.96 -8.53 13.26
CA ASP A 120 10.39 -8.79 13.42
C ASP A 120 11.13 -7.70 14.21
N ASN A 121 10.47 -6.56 14.53
CA ASN A 121 11.15 -5.40 15.09
C ASN A 121 10.33 -4.59 16.11
N GLY A 122 9.46 -5.26 16.89
CA GLY A 122 8.78 -4.61 18.02
C GLY A 122 7.29 -4.88 18.15
N LEU A 123 6.61 -5.36 17.11
CA LEU A 123 5.15 -5.56 17.15
C LEU A 123 4.78 -6.70 18.11
N GLN A 124 5.61 -7.75 18.21
CA GLN A 124 5.37 -8.86 19.15
C GLN A 124 5.67 -8.44 20.61
N GLU A 125 6.61 -7.55 20.82
CA GLU A 125 6.91 -6.96 22.13
C GLU A 125 5.74 -6.08 22.61
N ILE A 126 5.19 -5.22 21.71
CA ILE A 126 3.99 -4.41 21.98
C ILE A 126 2.83 -5.34 22.36
N ARG A 127 2.61 -6.41 21.59
CA ARG A 127 1.62 -7.44 21.91
C ARG A 127 1.84 -8.02 23.29
N GLY A 128 3.06 -8.46 23.60
CA GLY A 128 3.40 -9.08 24.88
C GLY A 128 3.15 -8.15 26.06
N PHE A 129 3.45 -6.87 25.96
CA PHE A 129 3.13 -5.87 26.97
C PHE A 129 1.62 -5.67 27.12
N ALA A 130 0.91 -5.52 26.00
CA ALA A 130 -0.54 -5.37 26.00
C ALA A 130 -1.27 -6.57 26.60
N GLU A 131 -0.83 -7.80 26.33
CA GLU A 131 -1.42 -9.04 26.85
C GLU A 131 -1.17 -9.23 28.35
N ARG A 132 0.02 -8.87 28.87
CA ARG A 132 0.31 -8.92 30.31
C ARG A 132 -0.56 -7.95 31.10
N GLY A 133 -0.80 -6.75 30.55
CA GLY A 133 -1.60 -5.74 31.23
C GLY A 133 -0.95 -5.13 32.48
N GLU A 134 0.34 -5.34 32.67
CA GLU A 134 1.14 -4.80 33.77
C GLU A 134 1.89 -3.57 33.23
N PHE A 135 1.43 -2.41 33.66
CA PHE A 135 1.97 -1.15 33.16
C PHE A 135 2.52 -0.32 34.31
N PRO A 136 3.78 0.14 34.23
CA PRO A 136 4.35 1.00 35.24
C PRO A 136 3.60 2.34 35.30
N ALA A 137 3.50 2.90 36.51
CA ALA A 137 3.00 4.25 36.70
C ALA A 137 4.02 5.25 36.13
N PRO A 138 3.60 6.24 35.33
CA PRO A 138 4.52 7.24 34.79
C PRO A 138 4.87 8.28 35.86
N ALA A 139 5.98 8.98 35.69
CA ALA A 139 6.37 10.11 36.54
C ALA A 139 5.41 11.30 36.38
N ARG A 140 4.78 11.44 35.21
CA ARG A 140 3.72 12.39 34.91
C ARG A 140 2.74 11.78 33.91
N LEU A 141 1.51 12.28 33.86
CA LEU A 141 0.58 11.98 32.77
C LEU A 141 0.98 12.75 31.52
N GLY A 142 0.78 12.14 30.36
CA GLY A 142 0.90 12.80 29.08
C GLY A 142 -0.29 13.71 28.79
N VAL A 143 -0.16 14.54 27.76
CA VAL A 143 -1.21 15.47 27.30
C VAL A 143 -1.60 15.14 25.89
N ARG A 144 -2.91 15.01 25.62
CA ARG A 144 -3.45 14.94 24.25
C ARG A 144 -3.77 16.34 23.76
N ARG A 145 -3.28 16.69 22.57
CA ARG A 145 -3.58 17.95 21.88
C ARG A 145 -4.08 17.64 20.47
N ARG A 146 -4.94 18.50 19.94
CA ARG A 146 -5.28 18.47 18.52
C ARG A 146 -4.18 19.18 17.73
N ALA A 147 -3.74 18.55 16.63
CA ALA A 147 -2.78 19.13 15.70
C ALA A 147 -3.35 19.12 14.28
N ASP A 148 -3.00 20.13 13.51
CA ASP A 148 -3.36 20.24 12.09
C ASP A 148 -2.08 20.19 11.25
N ILE A 149 -2.00 19.19 10.36
CA ILE A 149 -0.87 19.00 9.45
C ILE A 149 -1.21 19.37 8.01
N SER A 150 -2.47 19.74 7.72
CA SER A 150 -3.03 19.81 6.39
C SER A 150 -2.22 20.72 5.46
N ALA A 151 -1.93 21.95 5.88
CA ALA A 151 -1.18 22.90 5.04
C ALA A 151 0.25 22.43 4.75
N ALA A 152 0.96 21.88 5.74
CA ALA A 152 2.32 21.38 5.57
C ALA A 152 2.34 20.14 4.68
N TYR A 153 1.37 19.22 4.86
CA TYR A 153 1.24 18.02 4.06
C TYR A 153 0.94 18.34 2.59
N VAL A 154 -0.03 19.22 2.31
CA VAL A 154 -0.34 19.69 0.95
C VAL A 154 0.86 20.36 0.31
N ALA A 155 1.55 21.24 1.04
CA ALA A 155 2.76 21.88 0.54
C ALA A 155 3.85 20.85 0.18
N HIS A 156 4.01 19.81 1.00
CA HIS A 156 4.94 18.71 0.69
C HIS A 156 4.53 17.94 -0.57
N LEU A 157 3.25 17.57 -0.72
CA LEU A 157 2.75 16.89 -1.92
C LEU A 157 3.02 17.70 -3.18
N LEU A 158 2.80 19.01 -3.15
CA LEU A 158 3.05 19.91 -4.28
C LEU A 158 4.54 20.01 -4.66
N THR A 159 5.48 19.59 -3.80
CA THR A 159 6.91 19.52 -4.17
C THR A 159 7.24 18.40 -5.17
N TYR A 160 6.31 17.50 -5.45
CA TYR A 160 6.49 16.40 -6.41
C TYR A 160 6.15 16.79 -7.84
N VAL A 161 5.58 17.96 -8.04
CA VAL A 161 5.21 18.51 -9.36
C VAL A 161 5.64 19.96 -9.47
N GLU A 162 5.71 20.47 -10.70
CA GLU A 162 5.93 21.89 -10.99
C GLU A 162 4.59 22.52 -11.47
N PRO A 163 3.77 23.08 -10.57
CA PRO A 163 2.43 23.56 -10.91
C PRO A 163 2.34 24.45 -12.16
N PRO A 164 3.32 25.34 -12.46
CA PRO A 164 3.28 26.14 -13.68
C PRO A 164 3.42 25.35 -14.99
N LYS A 165 3.90 24.11 -14.94
CA LYS A 165 4.02 23.23 -16.12
C LYS A 165 2.80 22.34 -16.34
N LEU A 166 1.89 22.28 -15.37
CA LEU A 166 0.71 21.43 -15.44
C LEU A 166 -0.34 21.97 -16.42
N ARG A 167 -0.87 21.09 -17.27
CA ARG A 167 -2.01 21.41 -18.13
C ARG A 167 -3.34 21.22 -17.39
N PRO A 168 -4.43 21.85 -17.81
CA PRO A 168 -5.76 21.68 -17.21
C PRO A 168 -6.35 20.30 -17.59
N LEU A 169 -5.81 19.23 -17.00
CA LEU A 169 -6.31 17.87 -17.21
C LEU A 169 -7.65 17.66 -16.51
N LYS A 170 -8.53 16.86 -17.12
CA LYS A 170 -9.75 16.38 -16.49
C LYS A 170 -9.49 14.99 -15.89
N ILE A 171 -9.65 14.87 -14.57
CA ILE A 171 -9.27 13.67 -13.83
C ILE A 171 -10.48 13.15 -13.03
N VAL A 172 -10.86 11.88 -13.24
CA VAL A 172 -11.80 11.22 -12.34
C VAL A 172 -11.07 10.80 -11.07
N VAL A 173 -11.59 11.18 -9.90
CA VAL A 173 -11.03 10.83 -8.60
C VAL A 173 -12.07 10.06 -7.80
N ASN A 174 -11.82 8.79 -7.53
CA ASN A 174 -12.71 7.93 -6.77
C ASN A 174 -12.14 7.67 -5.38
N ALA A 175 -12.65 8.39 -4.38
CA ALA A 175 -12.25 8.23 -2.98
C ALA A 175 -12.84 6.97 -2.30
N GLY A 176 -13.78 6.27 -2.94
CA GLY A 176 -14.41 5.07 -2.38
C GLY A 176 -15.12 5.32 -1.04
N ASN A 177 -15.58 6.54 -0.78
CA ASN A 177 -16.05 7.01 0.51
C ASN A 177 -15.00 6.93 1.63
N GLY A 178 -13.71 6.79 1.28
CA GLY A 178 -12.57 6.86 2.20
C GLY A 178 -12.10 8.28 2.48
N GLY A 179 -10.89 8.41 3.02
CA GLY A 179 -10.31 9.71 3.42
C GLY A 179 -9.69 10.51 2.27
N ALA A 180 -9.46 9.93 1.08
CA ALA A 180 -8.74 10.56 -0.03
C ALA A 180 -9.41 11.85 -0.52
N GLY A 181 -10.75 11.90 -0.50
CA GLY A 181 -11.51 13.09 -0.92
C GLY A 181 -11.11 14.36 -0.16
N LEU A 182 -10.85 14.25 1.14
CA LEU A 182 -10.43 15.38 1.98
C LEU A 182 -9.11 16.02 1.52
N VAL A 183 -8.18 15.20 1.00
CA VAL A 183 -6.90 15.69 0.49
C VAL A 183 -7.06 16.26 -0.91
N ILE A 184 -7.89 15.66 -1.75
CA ILE A 184 -8.22 16.19 -3.09
C ILE A 184 -8.82 17.59 -2.99
N ASP A 185 -9.76 17.83 -2.04
CA ASP A 185 -10.36 19.15 -1.84
C ASP A 185 -9.32 20.23 -1.48
N GLN A 186 -8.30 19.86 -0.72
CA GLN A 186 -7.22 20.76 -0.37
C GLN A 186 -6.26 21.00 -1.55
N LEU A 187 -5.94 19.97 -2.32
CA LEU A 187 -5.06 20.07 -3.49
C LEU A 187 -5.71 20.83 -4.66
N GLU A 188 -7.04 20.73 -4.83
CA GLU A 188 -7.77 21.32 -5.94
C GLU A 188 -7.52 22.85 -6.07
N ALA A 189 -7.40 23.55 -4.95
CA ALA A 189 -7.13 25.00 -4.95
C ALA A 189 -5.73 25.36 -5.51
N HIS A 190 -4.81 24.41 -5.63
CA HIS A 190 -3.42 24.64 -6.01
C HIS A 190 -3.07 24.07 -7.38
N LEU A 191 -4.00 23.35 -8.04
CA LEU A 191 -3.76 22.61 -9.26
C LEU A 191 -4.72 23.08 -10.38
N PRO A 192 -4.28 23.11 -11.64
CA PRO A 192 -5.13 23.57 -12.74
C PRO A 192 -6.12 22.48 -13.23
N PHE A 193 -6.32 21.40 -12.47
CA PHE A 193 -7.09 20.24 -12.90
C PHE A 193 -8.59 20.43 -12.70
N GLN A 194 -9.37 19.79 -13.57
CA GLN A 194 -10.80 19.62 -13.40
C GLN A 194 -11.08 18.23 -12.81
N PHE A 195 -11.48 18.17 -11.56
CA PHE A 195 -11.81 16.92 -10.89
C PHE A 195 -13.27 16.51 -11.11
N VAL A 196 -13.47 15.26 -11.52
CA VAL A 196 -14.77 14.58 -11.50
C VAL A 196 -14.79 13.67 -10.29
N LYS A 197 -15.43 14.12 -9.23
CA LYS A 197 -15.43 13.49 -7.89
C LYS A 197 -16.44 12.36 -7.81
N LEU A 198 -15.98 11.14 -7.49
CA LEU A 198 -16.80 9.93 -7.36
C LEU A 198 -16.64 9.35 -5.97
N HIS A 199 -17.76 8.97 -5.33
CA HIS A 199 -17.75 8.45 -3.94
C HIS A 199 -16.87 9.28 -3.01
N HIS A 200 -16.99 10.60 -3.13
CA HIS A 200 -16.02 11.57 -2.64
C HIS A 200 -16.14 11.82 -1.13
N GLU A 201 -17.39 11.90 -0.64
CA GLU A 201 -17.66 12.18 0.75
C GLU A 201 -17.27 10.99 1.65
N PRO A 202 -16.48 11.23 2.72
CA PRO A 202 -16.11 10.18 3.66
C PRO A 202 -17.35 9.57 4.35
N ASP A 203 -17.50 8.25 4.27
CA ASP A 203 -18.57 7.54 4.96
C ASP A 203 -18.10 6.14 5.42
N GLY A 204 -17.89 5.99 6.73
CA GLY A 204 -17.42 4.74 7.34
C GLY A 204 -18.38 3.54 7.24
N ARG A 205 -19.57 3.74 6.67
CA ARG A 205 -20.49 2.65 6.33
C ARG A 205 -20.18 2.02 4.97
N PHE A 206 -19.35 2.69 4.15
CA PHE A 206 -18.99 2.28 2.79
C PHE A 206 -20.20 1.93 1.90
N PRO A 207 -21.11 2.88 1.63
CA PRO A 207 -22.38 2.61 0.94
C PRO A 207 -22.17 2.12 -0.50
N ASN A 208 -21.02 2.34 -1.09
CA ASN A 208 -20.65 1.90 -2.43
C ASN A 208 -19.70 0.68 -2.43
N GLY A 209 -19.64 -0.05 -1.33
CA GLY A 209 -18.72 -1.17 -1.10
C GLY A 209 -17.40 -0.74 -0.50
N ILE A 210 -16.65 -1.72 -0.02
CA ILE A 210 -15.31 -1.48 0.54
C ILE A 210 -14.38 -1.01 -0.57
N PRO A 211 -13.68 0.14 -0.41
CA PRO A 211 -12.80 0.67 -1.44
C PRO A 211 -11.55 -0.20 -1.58
N ASN A 212 -11.58 -1.10 -2.54
CA ASN A 212 -10.47 -1.95 -2.93
C ASN A 212 -10.46 -2.13 -4.45
N PRO A 213 -9.77 -1.27 -5.22
CA PRO A 213 -9.70 -1.38 -6.68
C PRO A 213 -8.91 -2.60 -7.19
N MET A 214 -8.25 -3.37 -6.32
CA MET A 214 -7.70 -4.68 -6.68
C MET A 214 -8.82 -5.65 -7.10
N ILE A 215 -10.00 -5.52 -6.51
CA ILE A 215 -11.19 -6.29 -6.86
C ILE A 215 -11.79 -5.73 -8.15
N GLU A 216 -11.89 -6.56 -9.19
CA GLU A 216 -12.36 -6.14 -10.51
C GLU A 216 -13.77 -5.50 -10.47
N ALA A 217 -14.68 -6.06 -9.69
CA ALA A 217 -16.03 -5.53 -9.54
C ALA A 217 -16.07 -4.08 -9.04
N ASN A 218 -15.08 -3.64 -8.25
CA ASN A 218 -15.00 -2.28 -7.72
C ASN A 218 -14.49 -1.25 -8.73
N ARG A 219 -14.04 -1.67 -9.92
CA ARG A 219 -13.48 -0.80 -10.96
C ARG A 219 -14.55 -0.17 -11.86
N ALA A 220 -15.71 -0.81 -11.98
CA ALA A 220 -16.74 -0.47 -12.97
C ALA A 220 -17.22 0.99 -12.90
N SER A 221 -17.44 1.52 -11.69
CA SER A 221 -17.90 2.89 -11.48
C SER A 221 -16.86 3.92 -11.93
N THR A 222 -15.59 3.73 -11.61
CA THR A 222 -14.48 4.59 -12.04
C THR A 222 -14.34 4.56 -13.56
N SER A 223 -14.33 3.37 -14.17
CA SER A 223 -14.25 3.18 -15.61
C SER A 223 -15.39 3.87 -16.37
N ALA A 224 -16.61 3.76 -15.86
CA ALA A 224 -17.78 4.41 -16.44
C ALA A 224 -17.72 5.94 -16.34
N ALA A 225 -17.30 6.47 -15.19
CA ALA A 225 -17.15 7.91 -14.96
C ALA A 225 -16.10 8.54 -15.88
N ILE A 226 -14.96 7.86 -16.11
CA ILE A 226 -13.91 8.32 -17.04
C ILE A 226 -14.47 8.48 -18.44
N ARG A 227 -15.15 7.45 -18.97
CA ARG A 227 -15.75 7.49 -20.31
C ARG A 227 -16.83 8.55 -20.44
N ALA A 228 -17.70 8.64 -19.42
CA ALA A 228 -18.80 9.62 -19.43
C ALA A 228 -18.30 11.07 -19.39
N ALA A 229 -17.22 11.33 -18.66
CA ALA A 229 -16.62 12.66 -18.54
C ALA A 229 -15.64 13.00 -19.67
N ASN A 230 -15.24 12.04 -20.52
CA ASN A 230 -14.10 12.13 -21.41
C ASN A 230 -12.86 12.64 -20.64
N ALA A 231 -12.54 11.99 -19.52
CA ALA A 231 -11.43 12.38 -18.68
C ALA A 231 -10.09 11.90 -19.26
N ASP A 232 -9.02 12.64 -18.98
CA ASP A 232 -7.67 12.29 -19.44
C ASP A 232 -7.15 11.02 -18.76
N PHE A 233 -7.55 10.77 -17.53
CA PHE A 233 -7.30 9.54 -16.76
C PHE A 233 -8.16 9.48 -15.49
N GLY A 234 -8.08 8.37 -14.77
CA GLY A 234 -8.76 8.20 -13.50
C GLY A 234 -7.85 7.66 -12.40
N VAL A 235 -8.19 8.01 -11.18
CA VAL A 235 -7.52 7.55 -9.97
C VAL A 235 -8.55 6.98 -8.99
N ALA A 236 -8.22 5.87 -8.35
CA ALA A 236 -8.97 5.35 -7.23
C ALA A 236 -8.03 4.97 -6.09
N TRP A 237 -8.53 5.01 -4.86
CA TRP A 237 -7.76 4.66 -3.67
C TRP A 237 -8.47 3.60 -2.85
N ASP A 238 -7.74 2.97 -1.93
CA ASP A 238 -8.30 2.17 -0.85
C ASP A 238 -8.69 3.05 0.36
N GLY A 239 -9.21 2.45 1.42
CA GLY A 239 -9.88 3.19 2.50
C GLY A 239 -9.02 4.19 3.26
N ASP A 240 -7.74 3.88 3.46
CA ASP A 240 -6.74 4.75 4.11
C ASP A 240 -5.74 5.35 3.12
N PHE A 241 -6.02 5.23 1.84
CA PHE A 241 -5.39 5.81 0.67
C PHE A 241 -3.85 5.77 0.63
N ASP A 242 -3.28 4.70 1.15
CA ASP A 242 -1.84 4.46 0.98
C ASP A 242 -1.50 3.75 -0.36
N ARG A 243 -2.53 3.43 -1.17
CA ARG A 243 -2.42 2.86 -2.52
C ARG A 243 -3.07 3.76 -3.55
N CYS A 244 -2.43 3.84 -4.73
CA CYS A 244 -2.91 4.61 -5.88
C CYS A 244 -3.15 3.71 -7.08
N PHE A 245 -4.40 3.60 -7.52
CA PHE A 245 -4.81 2.80 -8.67
C PHE A 245 -5.18 3.70 -9.83
N LEU A 246 -4.56 3.47 -10.99
CA LEU A 246 -4.73 4.30 -12.16
C LEU A 246 -5.52 3.61 -13.26
N PHE A 247 -6.28 4.43 -13.99
CA PHE A 247 -7.08 4.05 -15.14
C PHE A 247 -6.73 4.97 -16.32
N ASP A 248 -6.65 4.43 -17.50
CA ASP A 248 -6.41 5.23 -18.70
C ASP A 248 -7.64 6.05 -19.12
N GLU A 249 -7.49 6.88 -20.16
CA GLU A 249 -8.55 7.71 -20.73
C GLU A 249 -9.73 6.93 -21.31
N ARG A 250 -9.58 5.63 -21.54
CA ARG A 250 -10.64 4.72 -21.98
C ARG A 250 -11.38 4.07 -20.81
N GLY A 251 -10.90 4.33 -19.59
CA GLY A 251 -11.37 3.71 -18.37
C GLY A 251 -10.86 2.27 -18.18
N ALA A 252 -9.77 1.89 -18.85
CA ALA A 252 -9.12 0.62 -18.60
C ALA A 252 -8.23 0.72 -17.35
N PHE A 253 -8.36 -0.26 -16.44
CA PHE A 253 -7.51 -0.37 -15.27
C PHE A 253 -6.07 -0.70 -15.68
N ILE A 254 -5.10 -0.04 -15.07
CA ILE A 254 -3.69 -0.29 -15.30
C ILE A 254 -3.13 -1.04 -14.10
N GLU A 255 -2.62 -2.25 -14.32
CA GLU A 255 -1.97 -3.01 -13.25
C GLU A 255 -0.82 -2.21 -12.63
N GLY A 256 -0.76 -2.20 -11.28
CA GLY A 256 0.26 -1.45 -10.53
C GLY A 256 1.70 -1.73 -11.00
N TYR A 257 1.95 -2.94 -11.47
CA TYR A 257 3.21 -3.36 -12.07
C TYR A 257 3.73 -2.43 -13.19
N TYR A 258 2.86 -2.00 -14.10
CA TYR A 258 3.25 -1.08 -15.18
C TYR A 258 3.44 0.34 -14.66
N ILE A 259 2.65 0.73 -13.66
CA ILE A 259 2.79 2.04 -13.00
C ILE A 259 4.12 2.12 -12.24
N VAL A 260 4.57 1.03 -11.62
CA VAL A 260 5.89 0.98 -10.99
C VAL A 260 7.00 1.29 -12.00
N GLY A 261 6.96 0.68 -13.19
CA GLY A 261 7.92 0.99 -14.26
C GLY A 261 7.81 2.43 -14.74
N LEU A 262 6.58 2.93 -14.97
CA LEU A 262 6.34 4.30 -15.43
C LEU A 262 6.90 5.33 -14.44
N LEU A 263 6.58 5.21 -13.16
CA LEU A 263 7.07 6.11 -12.11
C LEU A 263 8.59 6.02 -11.94
N ALA A 264 9.16 4.80 -12.02
CA ALA A 264 10.60 4.62 -11.98
C ALA A 264 11.30 5.41 -13.11
N SER A 265 10.75 5.38 -14.33
CA SER A 265 11.33 6.13 -15.46
C SER A 265 11.34 7.65 -15.26
N VAL A 266 10.33 8.18 -14.57
CA VAL A 266 10.25 9.61 -14.23
C VAL A 266 11.21 9.96 -13.10
N LEU A 267 11.18 9.18 -12.02
CA LEU A 267 11.92 9.46 -10.78
C LEU A 267 13.44 9.23 -10.91
N LEU A 268 13.86 8.48 -11.93
CA LEU A 268 15.27 8.28 -12.25
C LEU A 268 15.86 9.39 -13.17
N ARG A 269 15.04 10.30 -13.69
CA ARG A 269 15.53 11.42 -14.51
C ARG A 269 16.57 12.23 -13.74
N GLY A 270 17.78 12.29 -14.25
CA GLY A 270 18.90 13.01 -13.61
C GLY A 270 19.49 12.34 -12.39
N VAL A 271 19.13 11.10 -12.06
CA VAL A 271 19.62 10.34 -10.91
C VAL A 271 20.37 9.08 -11.37
N ALA A 272 21.58 9.25 -11.87
CA ALA A 272 22.40 8.13 -12.34
C ALA A 272 22.67 7.14 -11.18
N GLY A 273 22.49 5.84 -11.44
CA GLY A 273 22.68 4.78 -10.44
C GLY A 273 21.61 4.77 -9.34
N GLY A 274 20.52 5.54 -9.51
CA GLY A 274 19.41 5.55 -8.57
C GLY A 274 18.81 4.16 -8.37
N LYS A 275 18.61 3.73 -7.12
CA LYS A 275 18.09 2.41 -6.81
C LYS A 275 16.56 2.43 -6.74
N VAL A 276 15.93 1.45 -7.38
CA VAL A 276 14.47 1.24 -7.35
C VAL A 276 14.17 -0.10 -6.73
N VAL A 277 13.46 -0.09 -5.60
CA VAL A 277 13.07 -1.30 -4.88
C VAL A 277 11.75 -1.83 -5.44
N HIS A 278 11.68 -3.13 -5.72
CA HIS A 278 10.47 -3.78 -6.22
C HIS A 278 10.24 -5.15 -5.60
N ASP A 279 9.02 -5.65 -5.66
CA ASP A 279 8.65 -6.97 -5.18
C ASP A 279 8.91 -8.08 -6.23
N PRO A 280 8.94 -9.37 -5.83
CA PRO A 280 9.31 -10.47 -6.72
C PRO A 280 8.15 -11.02 -7.55
N ARG A 281 6.92 -10.52 -7.37
CA ARG A 281 5.73 -11.08 -8.02
C ARG A 281 5.81 -10.95 -9.53
N LEU A 282 6.05 -9.73 -10.01
CA LEU A 282 6.24 -9.37 -11.43
C LEU A 282 7.45 -8.45 -11.53
N THR A 283 8.45 -8.77 -12.35
CA THR A 283 9.75 -8.12 -12.25
C THR A 283 10.32 -7.58 -13.56
N TRP A 284 10.11 -8.25 -14.67
CA TRP A 284 10.82 -7.97 -15.93
C TRP A 284 10.61 -6.55 -16.47
N ASN A 285 9.36 -6.07 -16.47
CA ASN A 285 9.10 -4.68 -16.88
C ASN A 285 9.86 -3.68 -16.03
N THR A 286 9.79 -3.85 -14.69
CA THR A 286 10.44 -2.92 -13.76
C THR A 286 11.96 -2.97 -13.92
N ILE A 287 12.55 -4.16 -14.00
CA ILE A 287 14.00 -4.34 -14.19
C ILE A 287 14.45 -3.64 -15.47
N GLU A 288 13.81 -3.97 -16.60
CA GLU A 288 14.21 -3.43 -17.91
C GLU A 288 14.09 -1.89 -17.96
N VAL A 289 13.00 -1.33 -17.41
CA VAL A 289 12.82 0.13 -17.38
C VAL A 289 13.87 0.79 -16.51
N VAL A 290 14.12 0.25 -15.32
CA VAL A 290 15.09 0.82 -14.39
C VAL A 290 16.50 0.80 -14.97
N GLU A 291 16.92 -0.31 -15.58
CA GLU A 291 18.24 -0.44 -16.23
C GLU A 291 18.35 0.48 -17.45
N ALA A 292 17.32 0.57 -18.28
CA ALA A 292 17.27 1.48 -19.43
C ALA A 292 17.40 2.96 -19.03
N CYS A 293 16.93 3.31 -17.82
CA CYS A 293 17.08 4.65 -17.23
C CYS A 293 18.43 4.85 -16.50
N GLY A 294 19.35 3.90 -16.56
CA GLY A 294 20.63 3.95 -15.85
C GLY A 294 20.53 3.80 -14.33
N GLY A 295 19.43 3.26 -13.84
CA GLY A 295 19.18 2.93 -12.43
C GLY A 295 19.60 1.50 -12.08
N VAL A 296 19.40 1.11 -10.82
CA VAL A 296 19.69 -0.21 -10.29
C VAL A 296 18.41 -0.82 -9.68
N PRO A 297 17.86 -1.89 -10.26
CA PRO A 297 16.72 -2.59 -9.67
C PRO A 297 17.17 -3.37 -8.42
N VAL A 298 16.37 -3.31 -7.37
CA VAL A 298 16.67 -3.97 -6.08
C VAL A 298 15.45 -4.77 -5.64
N LEU A 299 15.61 -6.07 -5.55
CA LEU A 299 14.55 -6.97 -5.11
C LEU A 299 14.33 -6.90 -3.58
N SER A 300 13.07 -6.99 -3.17
CA SER A 300 12.66 -7.06 -1.75
C SER A 300 11.49 -8.05 -1.60
N LYS A 301 11.26 -8.52 -0.39
CA LYS A 301 9.99 -9.19 -0.05
C LYS A 301 8.81 -8.25 -0.25
N SER A 302 7.65 -8.79 -0.63
CA SER A 302 6.40 -8.06 -0.72
C SER A 302 5.91 -7.64 0.66
N GLY A 303 5.33 -6.45 0.74
CA GLY A 303 4.74 -5.88 1.94
C GLY A 303 5.42 -4.60 2.39
N HIS A 304 4.58 -3.64 2.77
CA HIS A 304 5.00 -2.25 3.00
C HIS A 304 6.14 -2.10 4.02
N ALA A 305 6.19 -2.94 5.05
CA ALA A 305 7.24 -2.86 6.07
C ALA A 305 8.61 -3.28 5.48
N PHE A 306 8.64 -4.35 4.68
CA PHE A 306 9.87 -4.84 4.07
C PHE A 306 10.40 -3.88 3.00
N ILE A 307 9.51 -3.38 2.13
CA ILE A 307 9.91 -2.40 1.10
C ILE A 307 10.48 -1.13 1.76
N LYS A 308 9.79 -0.57 2.76
CA LYS A 308 10.26 0.62 3.50
C LYS A 308 11.61 0.40 4.18
N GLN A 309 11.83 -0.76 4.75
CA GLN A 309 13.11 -1.13 5.34
C GLN A 309 14.19 -1.24 4.25
N ARG A 310 13.91 -1.98 3.17
CA ARG A 310 14.86 -2.19 2.07
C ARG A 310 15.25 -0.88 1.40
N MET A 311 14.29 0.02 1.18
CA MET A 311 14.56 1.35 0.63
C MET A 311 15.56 2.15 1.48
N ARG A 312 15.42 2.10 2.82
CA ARG A 312 16.35 2.78 3.73
C ARG A 312 17.73 2.14 3.71
N GLU A 313 17.82 0.80 3.68
CA GLU A 313 19.09 0.07 3.62
C GLU A 313 19.92 0.41 2.38
N VAL A 314 19.26 0.60 1.24
CA VAL A 314 19.93 0.82 -0.04
C VAL A 314 19.91 2.29 -0.48
N ASP A 315 19.31 3.19 0.28
CA ASP A 315 19.00 4.56 -0.11
C ASP A 315 18.23 4.62 -1.46
N GLY A 316 17.16 3.81 -1.55
CA GLY A 316 16.33 3.74 -2.75
C GLY A 316 15.63 5.06 -3.05
N VAL A 317 15.69 5.52 -4.30
CA VAL A 317 14.99 6.73 -4.76
C VAL A 317 13.49 6.53 -4.73
N TYR A 318 13.08 5.34 -5.15
CA TYR A 318 11.69 4.93 -5.30
C TYR A 318 11.55 3.43 -5.01
N GLY A 319 10.38 3.05 -4.56
CA GLY A 319 9.98 1.65 -4.48
C GLY A 319 8.54 1.47 -4.94
N GLY A 320 8.21 0.29 -5.46
CA GLY A 320 6.86 0.01 -5.89
C GLY A 320 6.48 -1.46 -5.78
N GLU A 321 5.20 -1.70 -5.53
CA GLU A 321 4.59 -3.02 -5.53
C GLU A 321 3.48 -3.10 -6.58
N MET A 322 3.28 -4.26 -7.16
CA MET A 322 2.14 -4.47 -8.06
C MET A 322 0.78 -4.24 -7.39
N SER A 323 0.73 -4.26 -6.06
CA SER A 323 -0.46 -3.96 -5.25
C SER A 323 -0.76 -2.47 -5.12
N ALA A 324 -0.10 -1.63 -5.93
CA ALA A 324 -0.27 -0.18 -6.02
C ALA A 324 0.20 0.62 -4.78
N HIS A 325 1.09 0.05 -3.95
CA HIS A 325 1.89 0.83 -3.01
C HIS A 325 3.11 1.41 -3.74
N HIS A 326 3.34 2.71 -3.53
CA HIS A 326 4.44 3.45 -4.12
C HIS A 326 5.18 4.23 -3.04
N TYR A 327 6.48 3.99 -2.89
CA TYR A 327 7.32 4.47 -1.80
C TYR A 327 8.34 5.48 -2.33
N PHE A 328 8.55 6.57 -1.60
CA PHE A 328 9.39 7.66 -2.07
C PHE A 328 10.44 8.03 -1.02
N ARG A 329 11.73 8.12 -1.43
CA ARG A 329 12.80 8.58 -0.55
C ARG A 329 12.47 9.95 0.08
N ARG A 330 11.97 10.88 -0.73
CA ARG A 330 11.58 12.23 -0.29
C ARG A 330 10.35 12.24 0.63
N PHE A 331 9.62 11.14 0.70
CA PHE A 331 8.50 10.92 1.62
C PHE A 331 8.90 10.00 2.79
N GLY A 332 10.11 10.18 3.33
CA GLY A 332 10.62 9.37 4.44
C GLY A 332 10.68 7.86 4.11
N TYR A 333 10.87 7.49 2.84
CA TYR A 333 10.83 6.10 2.34
C TYR A 333 9.48 5.39 2.59
N CYS A 334 8.42 6.16 2.81
CA CYS A 334 7.07 5.63 3.04
C CYS A 334 6.25 5.62 1.75
N ASP A 335 5.19 4.82 1.80
CA ASP A 335 4.16 4.75 0.77
C ASP A 335 3.24 5.97 0.83
N SER A 336 2.78 6.37 -0.35
CA SER A 336 1.78 7.42 -0.54
C SER A 336 0.89 7.06 -1.73
N GLY A 337 -0.42 7.18 -1.55
CA GLY A 337 -1.38 7.12 -2.66
C GLY A 337 -1.62 8.47 -3.31
N MET A 338 -1.19 9.58 -2.68
CA MET A 338 -1.36 10.92 -3.25
C MET A 338 -0.26 11.33 -4.22
N ILE A 339 0.97 10.88 -4.05
CA ILE A 339 2.10 11.27 -4.91
C ILE A 339 2.04 10.67 -6.32
N PRO A 340 1.69 9.38 -6.54
CA PRO A 340 1.78 8.75 -7.86
C PRO A 340 0.97 9.44 -8.95
N TRP A 341 -0.27 9.79 -8.67
CA TRP A 341 -1.14 10.43 -9.66
C TRP A 341 -0.71 11.86 -9.99
N LEU A 342 -0.11 12.59 -9.04
CA LEU A 342 0.48 13.91 -9.29
C LEU A 342 1.61 13.80 -10.31
N ILE A 343 2.54 12.85 -10.12
CA ILE A 343 3.65 12.60 -11.06
C ILE A 343 3.11 12.19 -12.44
N VAL A 344 2.08 11.34 -12.49
CA VAL A 344 1.45 10.96 -13.77
C VAL A 344 0.77 12.15 -14.45
N ALA A 345 0.11 13.02 -13.69
CA ALA A 345 -0.51 14.24 -14.22
C ALA A 345 0.55 15.21 -14.79
N GLU A 346 1.70 15.35 -14.13
CA GLU A 346 2.82 16.13 -14.66
C GLU A 346 3.38 15.49 -15.95
N LEU A 347 3.62 14.18 -15.95
CA LEU A 347 4.07 13.45 -17.13
C LEU A 347 3.11 13.63 -18.32
N LEU A 348 1.80 13.54 -18.10
CA LEU A 348 0.78 13.79 -19.12
C LEU A 348 0.73 15.27 -19.54
N SER A 349 1.17 16.18 -18.69
CA SER A 349 1.29 17.60 -19.06
C SER A 349 2.50 17.88 -19.95
N GLU A 350 3.55 17.08 -19.82
CA GLU A 350 4.76 17.17 -20.67
C GLU A 350 4.57 16.58 -22.08
N THR A 351 3.55 15.74 -22.27
CA THR A 351 3.31 15.05 -23.53
C THR A 351 1.86 15.22 -24.01
N THR A 352 1.63 15.04 -25.31
CA THR A 352 0.29 14.92 -25.87
C THR A 352 -0.22 13.48 -25.95
N ALA A 353 0.62 12.51 -25.61
CA ALA A 353 0.25 11.10 -25.63
C ALA A 353 -0.67 10.77 -24.45
N PRO A 354 -1.76 10.02 -24.66
CA PRO A 354 -2.63 9.56 -23.58
C PRO A 354 -1.93 8.50 -22.72
N LEU A 355 -2.43 8.30 -21.51
CA LEU A 355 -1.83 7.36 -20.55
C LEU A 355 -1.77 5.93 -21.11
N SER A 356 -2.81 5.51 -21.86
CA SER A 356 -2.83 4.20 -22.53
C SER A 356 -1.66 3.98 -23.49
N THR A 357 -1.17 5.04 -24.13
CA THR A 357 -0.01 4.96 -25.02
C THR A 357 1.29 4.82 -24.21
N LEU A 358 1.42 5.55 -23.11
CA LEU A 358 2.63 5.51 -22.26
C LEU A 358 2.87 4.13 -21.63
N VAL A 359 1.80 3.42 -21.29
CA VAL A 359 1.91 2.07 -20.70
C VAL A 359 1.72 0.93 -21.70
N GLY A 360 1.07 1.20 -22.84
CA GLY A 360 0.59 0.15 -23.76
C GLY A 360 1.71 -0.67 -24.40
N GLU A 361 2.86 -0.07 -24.69
CA GLU A 361 4.01 -0.82 -25.19
C GLU A 361 4.52 -1.82 -24.16
N ARG A 362 4.63 -1.37 -22.90
CA ARG A 362 5.09 -2.22 -21.79
C ARG A 362 4.11 -3.36 -21.50
N MET A 363 2.81 -3.10 -21.59
CA MET A 363 1.77 -4.12 -21.47
C MET A 363 1.86 -5.19 -22.56
N ARG A 364 2.21 -4.82 -23.79
CA ARG A 364 2.43 -5.78 -24.89
C ARG A 364 3.73 -6.57 -24.72
N LEU A 365 4.79 -5.92 -24.24
CA LEU A 365 6.10 -6.55 -24.04
C LEU A 365 6.10 -7.52 -22.86
N PHE A 366 5.32 -7.26 -21.82
CA PHE A 366 5.25 -8.07 -20.61
C PHE A 366 3.80 -8.29 -20.17
N PRO A 367 3.02 -9.11 -20.92
CA PRO A 367 1.67 -9.45 -20.48
C PRO A 367 1.70 -10.25 -19.16
N VAL A 368 0.76 -9.92 -18.27
CA VAL A 368 0.68 -10.47 -16.91
C VAL A 368 -0.68 -11.05 -16.59
N SER A 369 -0.72 -11.97 -15.63
CA SER A 369 -1.96 -12.59 -15.13
C SER A 369 -2.72 -11.70 -14.12
N GLY A 370 -2.09 -10.65 -13.60
CA GLY A 370 -2.51 -10.09 -12.32
C GLY A 370 -2.21 -11.04 -11.15
N GLU A 371 -2.81 -10.80 -9.99
CA GLU A 371 -2.69 -11.69 -8.81
C GLU A 371 -3.86 -12.68 -8.79
N LEU A 372 -3.55 -13.97 -8.84
CA LEU A 372 -4.50 -15.07 -8.79
C LEU A 372 -4.46 -15.73 -7.40
N ASN A 373 -5.61 -15.78 -6.70
CA ASN A 373 -5.70 -16.25 -5.33
C ASN A 373 -6.37 -17.63 -5.24
N TYR A 374 -5.79 -18.53 -4.43
CA TYR A 374 -6.29 -19.87 -4.23
C TYR A 374 -6.26 -20.28 -2.77
N ARG A 375 -7.34 -20.91 -2.30
CA ARG A 375 -7.32 -21.66 -1.05
C ARG A 375 -6.80 -23.05 -1.35
N VAL A 376 -5.82 -23.51 -0.57
CA VAL A 376 -5.27 -24.88 -0.66
C VAL A 376 -5.23 -25.51 0.72
N PRO A 377 -5.45 -26.82 0.85
CA PRO A 377 -5.38 -27.52 2.14
C PRO A 377 -3.99 -27.42 2.80
N ASP A 378 -2.94 -27.53 1.99
CA ASP A 378 -1.54 -27.44 2.42
C ASP A 378 -0.73 -26.62 1.40
N ALA A 379 -0.46 -25.37 1.75
CA ALA A 379 0.30 -24.46 0.89
C ALA A 379 1.76 -24.92 0.71
N LYS A 380 2.37 -25.54 1.72
CA LYS A 380 3.75 -26.03 1.63
C LYS A 380 3.85 -27.21 0.68
N ALA A 381 2.93 -28.18 0.76
CA ALA A 381 2.88 -29.30 -0.15
C ALA A 381 2.62 -28.85 -1.59
N ALA A 382 1.72 -27.88 -1.80
CA ALA A 382 1.45 -27.32 -3.12
C ALA A 382 2.69 -26.62 -3.72
N ILE A 383 3.40 -25.82 -2.94
CA ILE A 383 4.67 -25.19 -3.38
C ILE A 383 5.71 -26.26 -3.71
N ALA A 384 5.90 -27.30 -2.86
CA ALA A 384 6.85 -28.37 -3.10
C ALA A 384 6.53 -29.16 -4.38
N ALA A 385 5.25 -29.39 -4.70
CA ALA A 385 4.84 -30.06 -5.95
C ALA A 385 5.19 -29.21 -7.19
N ILE A 386 5.03 -27.88 -7.10
CA ILE A 386 5.44 -26.94 -8.15
C ILE A 386 6.96 -26.94 -8.29
N GLU A 387 7.72 -26.89 -7.19
CA GLU A 387 9.18 -26.95 -7.21
C GLU A 387 9.70 -28.22 -7.86
N ALA A 388 9.12 -29.38 -7.52
CA ALA A 388 9.48 -30.65 -8.11
C ALA A 388 9.22 -30.69 -9.63
N ARG A 389 8.17 -30.02 -10.11
CA ARG A 389 7.80 -29.99 -11.53
C ARG A 389 8.67 -29.03 -12.37
N TYR A 390 9.02 -27.87 -11.82
CA TYR A 390 9.62 -26.78 -12.59
C TYR A 390 11.09 -26.50 -12.24
N GLY A 391 11.56 -26.90 -11.05
CA GLY A 391 12.89 -26.54 -10.56
C GLY A 391 14.05 -27.01 -11.43
N GLY A 392 13.94 -28.19 -12.05
CA GLY A 392 15.00 -28.72 -12.93
C GLY A 392 15.03 -28.09 -14.34
N ALA A 393 13.98 -27.37 -14.75
CA ALA A 393 13.87 -26.76 -16.07
C ALA A 393 13.99 -25.23 -16.03
N ALA A 394 13.97 -24.62 -14.86
CA ALA A 394 14.08 -23.18 -14.70
C ALA A 394 15.51 -22.69 -14.93
N LEU A 395 15.66 -21.53 -15.58
CA LEU A 395 16.94 -20.83 -15.74
C LEU A 395 17.41 -20.19 -14.43
N ALA A 396 16.45 -19.71 -13.62
CA ALA A 396 16.72 -19.17 -12.30
C ALA A 396 15.57 -19.48 -11.33
N VAL A 397 15.91 -19.64 -10.06
CA VAL A 397 14.95 -19.82 -8.96
C VAL A 397 15.29 -18.81 -7.85
N ASP A 398 14.32 -17.98 -7.50
CA ASP A 398 14.44 -17.02 -6.40
C ASP A 398 13.48 -17.37 -5.26
N ARG A 399 13.95 -17.21 -4.02
CA ARG A 399 13.18 -17.51 -2.79
C ARG A 399 13.09 -16.31 -1.84
N THR A 400 13.13 -15.13 -2.39
CA THR A 400 13.00 -13.89 -1.61
C THR A 400 11.64 -13.78 -0.95
N ASP A 401 10.55 -14.13 -1.68
CA ASP A 401 9.18 -14.17 -1.14
C ASP A 401 8.38 -15.29 -1.85
N GLY A 402 8.16 -16.40 -1.15
CA GLY A 402 7.68 -17.63 -1.76
C GLY A 402 8.73 -18.23 -2.68
N VAL A 403 8.35 -18.65 -3.87
CA VAL A 403 9.27 -19.15 -4.90
C VAL A 403 8.93 -18.55 -6.26
N SER A 404 9.94 -18.01 -6.93
CA SER A 404 9.86 -17.55 -8.32
C SER A 404 10.66 -18.47 -9.22
N PHE A 405 10.12 -18.80 -10.38
CA PHE A 405 10.81 -19.56 -11.42
C PHE A 405 10.88 -18.72 -12.67
N GLU A 406 12.07 -18.63 -13.26
CA GLU A 406 12.31 -17.90 -14.50
C GLU A 406 12.71 -18.87 -15.62
N PHE A 407 12.11 -18.69 -16.80
CA PHE A 407 12.39 -19.39 -18.04
C PHE A 407 12.72 -18.35 -19.13
N ALA A 408 13.04 -18.80 -20.34
CA ALA A 408 13.43 -17.87 -21.43
C ALA A 408 12.36 -16.82 -21.73
N ASP A 409 11.08 -17.24 -21.85
CA ASP A 409 10.00 -16.39 -22.35
C ASP A 409 8.86 -16.18 -21.35
N TRP A 410 8.94 -16.76 -20.18
CA TRP A 410 7.93 -16.61 -19.11
C TRP A 410 8.55 -16.83 -17.74
N ARG A 411 7.89 -16.30 -16.73
CA ARG A 411 8.20 -16.55 -15.31
C ARG A 411 6.93 -16.55 -14.47
N PHE A 412 7.03 -17.07 -13.26
CA PHE A 412 5.97 -16.97 -12.28
C PHE A 412 6.52 -16.87 -10.86
N ASN A 413 5.72 -16.27 -9.97
CA ASN A 413 5.92 -16.31 -8.53
C ASN A 413 4.73 -17.02 -7.87
N LEU A 414 5.01 -17.88 -6.90
CA LEU A 414 4.03 -18.59 -6.09
C LEU A 414 4.40 -18.41 -4.62
N ARG A 415 3.48 -17.82 -3.84
CA ARG A 415 3.73 -17.52 -2.43
C ARG A 415 2.50 -17.70 -1.56
N SER A 416 2.70 -17.98 -0.27
CA SER A 416 1.64 -17.86 0.73
C SER A 416 1.37 -16.38 1.03
N SER A 417 0.10 -16.03 1.24
CA SER A 417 -0.24 -14.69 1.75
C SER A 417 0.28 -14.52 3.18
N ASN A 418 0.78 -13.31 3.50
CA ASN A 418 1.23 -12.96 4.84
C ASN A 418 0.07 -12.61 5.79
N THR A 419 -1.11 -12.33 5.23
CA THR A 419 -2.26 -11.83 5.98
C THR A 419 -3.46 -12.77 5.96
N GLU A 420 -3.55 -13.67 4.96
CA GLU A 420 -4.69 -14.53 4.70
C GLU A 420 -4.24 -15.98 4.42
N PRO A 421 -5.07 -17.00 4.65
CA PRO A 421 -4.75 -18.41 4.36
C PRO A 421 -4.88 -18.71 2.87
N LEU A 422 -4.18 -17.97 2.02
CA LEU A 422 -4.23 -18.03 0.57
C LEU A 422 -2.85 -18.32 -0.03
N LEU A 423 -2.86 -19.04 -1.15
CA LEU A 423 -1.73 -19.16 -2.07
C LEU A 423 -1.96 -18.21 -3.24
N ARG A 424 -0.95 -17.38 -3.55
CA ARG A 424 -0.99 -16.35 -4.57
C ARG A 424 -0.05 -16.67 -5.71
N LEU A 425 -0.57 -16.60 -6.93
CA LEU A 425 0.17 -16.88 -8.16
C LEU A 425 0.18 -15.63 -9.05
N ASN A 426 1.36 -15.28 -9.54
CA ASN A 426 1.55 -14.24 -10.55
C ASN A 426 2.37 -14.83 -11.70
N VAL A 427 1.94 -14.59 -12.93
CA VAL A 427 2.61 -15.07 -14.15
C VAL A 427 2.84 -13.89 -15.09
N GLU A 428 4.03 -13.81 -15.67
CA GLU A 428 4.35 -12.88 -16.77
C GLU A 428 5.06 -13.59 -17.90
N ALA A 429 4.92 -13.07 -19.13
CA ALA A 429 5.60 -13.61 -20.29
C ALA A 429 6.21 -12.48 -21.13
N ARG A 430 7.15 -12.81 -22.03
CA ARG A 430 7.75 -11.88 -22.98
C ARG A 430 6.91 -11.85 -24.27
N ALA A 431 6.33 -10.70 -24.58
CA ALA A 431 5.62 -10.38 -25.83
C ALA A 431 4.55 -11.40 -26.28
N SER A 432 4.05 -12.26 -25.36
CA SER A 432 3.06 -13.30 -25.70
C SER A 432 2.00 -13.49 -24.61
N GLU A 433 0.86 -12.84 -24.81
CA GLU A 433 -0.33 -13.04 -23.95
C GLU A 433 -0.84 -14.49 -24.05
N VAL A 434 -0.73 -15.11 -25.22
CA VAL A 434 -1.12 -16.52 -25.45
C VAL A 434 -0.28 -17.45 -24.57
N LEU A 435 1.04 -17.23 -24.53
CA LEU A 435 1.94 -18.02 -23.67
C LEU A 435 1.61 -17.80 -22.19
N MET A 436 1.43 -16.56 -21.79
CA MET A 436 1.08 -16.21 -20.39
C MET A 436 -0.20 -16.94 -19.96
N ARG A 437 -1.27 -16.86 -20.78
CA ARG A 437 -2.55 -17.56 -20.51
C ARG A 437 -2.39 -19.07 -20.48
N ALA A 438 -1.63 -19.66 -21.39
CA ALA A 438 -1.36 -21.10 -21.41
C ALA A 438 -0.62 -21.57 -20.16
N LYS A 439 0.37 -20.76 -19.69
CA LYS A 439 1.12 -21.08 -18.47
C LYS A 439 0.29 -20.89 -17.19
N CYS A 440 -0.57 -19.90 -17.15
CA CYS A 440 -1.58 -19.80 -16.10
C CYS A 440 -2.44 -21.06 -16.03
N ALA A 441 -2.98 -21.53 -17.15
CA ALA A 441 -3.84 -22.71 -17.20
C ALA A 441 -3.08 -24.00 -16.76
N GLU A 442 -1.82 -24.15 -17.18
CA GLU A 442 -0.95 -25.27 -16.79
C GLU A 442 -0.70 -25.28 -15.27
N LEU A 443 -0.31 -24.14 -14.71
CA LEU A 443 -0.07 -23.99 -13.26
C LEU A 443 -1.34 -24.24 -12.45
N LEU A 444 -2.48 -23.70 -12.92
CA LEU A 444 -3.78 -23.94 -12.29
C LEU A 444 -4.20 -25.40 -12.29
N ALA A 445 -3.99 -26.10 -13.39
CA ALA A 445 -4.27 -27.53 -13.47
C ALA A 445 -3.46 -28.31 -12.41
N LEU A 446 -2.18 -27.96 -12.25
CA LEU A 446 -1.32 -28.59 -11.25
C LEU A 446 -1.74 -28.22 -9.81
N LEU A 447 -2.07 -26.95 -9.53
CA LEU A 447 -2.56 -26.53 -8.21
C LEU A 447 -3.88 -27.21 -7.85
N LYS A 448 -4.78 -27.43 -8.82
CA LYS A 448 -6.03 -28.19 -8.60
C LYS A 448 -5.78 -29.62 -8.16
N THR A 449 -4.71 -30.29 -8.63
CA THR A 449 -4.34 -31.62 -8.12
C THR A 449 -3.92 -31.60 -6.65
N GLN A 450 -3.55 -30.44 -6.12
CA GLN A 450 -3.25 -30.19 -4.72
C GLN A 450 -4.46 -29.67 -3.92
N GLY A 451 -5.67 -29.74 -4.50
CA GLY A 451 -6.90 -29.32 -3.86
C GLY A 451 -7.14 -27.81 -3.89
N ALA A 452 -6.47 -27.08 -4.79
CA ALA A 452 -6.66 -25.64 -4.90
C ALA A 452 -8.06 -25.28 -5.44
N VAL A 453 -8.71 -24.34 -4.77
CA VAL A 453 -9.98 -23.74 -5.15
C VAL A 453 -9.75 -22.24 -5.32
N ALA A 454 -10.27 -21.67 -6.40
CA ALA A 454 -10.19 -20.22 -6.60
C ALA A 454 -10.81 -19.47 -5.39
N ALA A 455 -10.16 -18.42 -4.95
CA ALA A 455 -10.65 -17.56 -3.89
C ALA A 455 -10.91 -16.17 -4.48
N ASP A 456 -12.07 -15.62 -4.19
CA ASP A 456 -12.35 -14.21 -4.43
C ASP A 456 -11.47 -13.37 -3.49
N HIS A 457 -11.11 -12.17 -3.93
CA HIS A 457 -10.30 -11.21 -3.14
C HIS A 457 -11.04 -10.73 -1.90
#